data_93394c7c84ea113fe99f9c11eb4b1d23
#
_entry.id   93394c7c84ea113fe99f9c11eb4b1d23
#
_cell.length_a   1.000
_cell.length_b   1.000
_cell.length_c   1.000
_cell.angle_alpha   90.00
_cell.angle_beta   90.00
_cell.angle_gamma   90.00
#
_symmetry.space_group_name_H-M   'P 1'
#
loop_
_entity.id
_entity.type
_entity.pdbx_description
1 polymer ?
#
loop_
_entity_poly.entity_id
_entity_poly.type
_entity_poly.pdbx_seq_one_letter_code
_entity_poly.pdbx_strand_id
1 'polypeptide(L)'
;MWSPGGKCPILCAMASQAQVIDGKALAEKIRRETGDLLARARAEGRVVRVAVVSATDDAAARMYVARQCADFAAAGIEALVRELPGAATEAEVVAAVEGLNRDGEVTGIVLALPLPDGIDVRRVQERIRPAKDIEGVHPRNLGLTALGRLRAGPSTAQAVIEAIDATGIDVRGKEAVIVGRSQIVGKPVALMLIERRATVTVCHTATRDLAGHARRAEILVAAAGRPEIITGDMVREGAVVIDVGINRVTLPDGTRRTVGDVRFEAARARASWITPVPGGVGPVTVAVLLR
;
A
#
# COMPACT_ATOMS: atom_id res chain seq x y z
N MET A 1 -35.75 -35.69 47.30
CA MET A 1 -35.26 -34.39 47.76
C MET A 1 -34.37 -33.84 46.67
N TRP A 2 -34.87 -32.85 45.95
CA TRP A 2 -34.16 -32.23 44.81
C TRP A 2 -33.62 -30.89 45.28
N SER A 3 -32.31 -30.68 45.18
CA SER A 3 -31.64 -29.43 45.58
C SER A 3 -31.42 -28.59 44.33
N PRO A 4 -31.92 -27.34 44.24
CA PRO A 4 -31.64 -26.43 43.17
C PRO A 4 -30.50 -25.50 43.55
N GLY A 5 -29.48 -25.34 42.72
CA GLY A 5 -28.49 -24.26 42.92
C GLY A 5 -27.13 -24.49 42.32
N GLY A 6 -27.07 -24.82 41.02
CA GLY A 6 -25.84 -24.66 40.25
C GLY A 6 -25.95 -23.39 39.36
N LYS A 7 -25.42 -22.25 39.85
CA LYS A 7 -25.21 -21.09 38.99
C LYS A 7 -24.13 -21.43 37.95
N CYS A 8 -24.57 -21.60 36.72
CA CYS A 8 -23.65 -21.64 35.58
C CYS A 8 -22.97 -20.25 35.49
N PRO A 9 -21.67 -20.11 35.64
CA PRO A 9 -21.01 -18.87 35.35
C PRO A 9 -21.01 -18.73 33.83
N ILE A 10 -21.91 -17.89 33.31
CA ILE A 10 -21.76 -17.34 31.96
C ILE A 10 -20.46 -16.54 32.01
N LEU A 11 -19.35 -17.15 31.60
CA LEU A 11 -18.17 -16.44 31.22
C LEU A 11 -18.59 -15.61 30.00
N CYS A 12 -18.98 -14.37 30.24
CA CYS A 12 -18.99 -13.33 29.23
C CYS A 12 -17.52 -13.18 28.81
N ALA A 13 -17.10 -13.90 27.79
CA ALA A 13 -15.83 -13.67 27.14
C ALA A 13 -15.87 -12.22 26.68
N MET A 14 -15.19 -11.34 27.40
CA MET A 14 -14.93 -9.98 26.93
C MET A 14 -14.28 -10.15 25.57
N ALA A 15 -14.99 -9.79 24.52
CA ALA A 15 -14.45 -9.80 23.16
C ALA A 15 -13.20 -8.94 23.21
N SER A 16 -12.03 -9.57 23.07
CA SER A 16 -10.78 -8.82 23.07
C SER A 16 -10.78 -7.96 21.81
N GLN A 17 -10.63 -6.65 21.99
CA GLN A 17 -10.50 -5.75 20.86
C GLN A 17 -9.32 -6.16 19.99
N ALA A 18 -9.44 -5.95 18.67
CA ALA A 18 -8.36 -6.26 17.73
C ALA A 18 -7.03 -5.60 18.14
N GLN A 19 -5.96 -6.32 17.94
CA GLN A 19 -4.62 -5.75 18.00
C GLN A 19 -4.44 -4.78 16.84
N VAL A 20 -3.85 -3.62 17.14
CA VAL A 20 -3.61 -2.59 16.13
C VAL A 20 -2.23 -2.84 15.50
N ILE A 21 -2.20 -2.94 14.17
CA ILE A 21 -0.94 -3.04 13.42
C ILE A 21 -0.31 -1.65 13.38
N ASP A 22 0.76 -1.44 14.14
CA ASP A 22 1.51 -0.19 14.16
C ASP A 22 2.37 -0.06 12.89
N GLY A 23 1.84 0.64 11.90
CA GLY A 23 2.52 0.87 10.63
C GLY A 23 3.78 1.72 10.76
N LYS A 24 3.90 2.56 11.80
CA LYS A 24 5.12 3.34 12.05
C LYS A 24 6.25 2.44 12.54
N ALA A 25 5.98 1.60 13.53
CA ALA A 25 6.95 0.63 14.04
C ALA A 25 7.40 -0.35 12.95
N LEU A 26 6.46 -0.82 12.11
CA LEU A 26 6.78 -1.68 10.98
C LEU A 26 7.64 -0.96 9.93
N ALA A 27 7.31 0.30 9.59
CA ALA A 27 8.11 1.12 8.69
C ALA A 27 9.54 1.35 9.20
N GLU A 28 9.72 1.56 10.50
CA GLU A 28 11.05 1.70 11.11
C GLU A 28 11.88 0.41 11.02
N LYS A 29 11.24 -0.75 11.20
CA LYS A 29 11.91 -2.04 10.98
C LYS A 29 12.40 -2.16 9.54
N ILE A 30 11.53 -1.89 8.55
CA ILE A 30 11.89 -1.97 7.13
C ILE A 30 13.01 -0.97 6.79
N ARG A 31 12.98 0.25 7.33
CA ARG A 31 14.05 1.23 7.12
C ARG A 31 15.40 0.77 7.67
N ARG A 32 15.43 0.10 8.82
CA ARG A 32 16.69 -0.49 9.36
C ARG A 32 17.24 -1.55 8.41
N GLU A 33 16.37 -2.48 7.96
CA GLU A 33 16.76 -3.52 7.00
C GLU A 33 17.27 -2.90 5.67
N THR A 34 16.62 -1.82 5.20
CA THR A 34 17.07 -1.06 4.02
C THR A 34 18.45 -0.41 4.26
N GLY A 35 18.68 0.15 5.45
CA GLY A 35 19.98 0.72 5.83
C GLY A 35 21.11 -0.29 5.74
N ASP A 36 20.88 -1.53 6.19
CA ASP A 36 21.87 -2.62 6.08
C ASP A 36 22.15 -2.99 4.61
N LEU A 37 21.12 -3.02 3.76
CA LEU A 37 21.28 -3.27 2.32
C LEU A 37 22.09 -2.15 1.65
N LEU A 38 21.80 -0.89 1.96
CA LEU A 38 22.53 0.26 1.44
C LEU A 38 24.00 0.28 1.90
N ALA A 39 24.26 -0.08 3.16
CA ALA A 39 25.62 -0.18 3.68
C ALA A 39 26.44 -1.22 2.91
N ARG A 40 25.86 -2.38 2.61
CA ARG A 40 26.48 -3.42 1.77
C ARG A 40 26.73 -2.92 0.34
N ALA A 41 25.73 -2.30 -0.29
CA ALA A 41 25.88 -1.75 -1.63
C ALA A 41 27.03 -0.74 -1.71
N ARG A 42 27.15 0.16 -0.72
CA ARG A 42 28.24 1.14 -0.63
C ARG A 42 29.62 0.48 -0.42
N ALA A 43 29.68 -0.55 0.41
CA ALA A 43 30.93 -1.31 0.61
C ALA A 43 31.42 -1.98 -0.68
N GLU A 44 30.49 -2.29 -1.61
CA GLU A 44 30.77 -2.80 -2.94
C GLU A 44 31.03 -1.66 -3.98
N GLY A 45 31.15 -0.41 -3.55
CA GLY A 45 31.35 0.75 -4.42
C GLY A 45 30.13 1.15 -5.25
N ARG A 46 28.94 0.66 -4.92
CA ARG A 46 27.69 1.02 -5.63
C ARG A 46 27.06 2.26 -5.03
N VAL A 47 26.70 3.20 -5.88
CA VAL A 47 25.89 4.37 -5.53
C VAL A 47 24.43 4.05 -5.84
N VAL A 48 23.54 4.31 -4.89
CA VAL A 48 22.09 4.19 -5.11
C VAL A 48 21.53 5.59 -5.32
N ARG A 49 21.09 5.87 -6.54
CA ARG A 49 20.52 7.17 -6.94
C ARG A 49 19.15 6.97 -7.56
N VAL A 50 18.17 7.69 -7.03
CA VAL A 50 16.79 7.69 -7.54
C VAL A 50 16.51 9.01 -8.22
N ALA A 51 15.97 8.95 -9.45
CA ALA A 51 15.49 10.12 -10.17
C ALA A 51 13.97 10.23 -10.04
N VAL A 52 13.50 11.40 -9.63
CA VAL A 52 12.07 11.73 -9.58
C VAL A 52 11.77 12.66 -10.74
N VAL A 53 10.95 12.21 -11.69
CA VAL A 53 10.47 13.03 -12.82
C VAL A 53 9.19 13.74 -12.39
N SER A 54 9.20 15.07 -12.43
CA SER A 54 8.07 15.92 -12.04
C SER A 54 7.77 16.91 -13.16
N ALA A 55 6.51 16.96 -13.61
CA ALA A 55 6.03 17.88 -14.64
C ALA A 55 4.79 18.60 -14.12
N THR A 56 4.98 19.59 -13.23
CA THR A 56 3.87 20.31 -12.61
C THR A 56 4.27 21.69 -12.14
N ASP A 57 3.33 22.64 -12.20
CA ASP A 57 3.46 23.97 -11.59
C ASP A 57 2.71 24.07 -10.26
N ASP A 58 1.98 23.01 -9.86
CA ASP A 58 1.26 22.96 -8.59
C ASP A 58 2.21 22.90 -7.39
N ALA A 59 2.09 23.89 -6.50
CA ALA A 59 2.93 24.00 -5.32
C ALA A 59 2.76 22.81 -4.35
N ALA A 60 1.56 22.23 -4.24
CA ALA A 60 1.30 21.11 -3.36
C ALA A 60 1.97 19.83 -3.90
N ALA A 61 1.94 19.62 -5.22
CA ALA A 61 2.63 18.51 -5.87
C ALA A 61 4.16 18.64 -5.72
N ARG A 62 4.72 19.85 -5.90
CA ARG A 62 6.15 20.12 -5.67
C ARG A 62 6.57 19.85 -4.22
N MET A 63 5.74 20.26 -3.24
CA MET A 63 5.99 19.94 -1.82
C MET A 63 6.00 18.43 -1.57
N TYR A 64 5.12 17.68 -2.23
CA TYR A 64 5.12 16.22 -2.12
C TYR A 64 6.42 15.61 -2.66
N VAL A 65 6.88 16.05 -3.83
CA VAL A 65 8.17 15.63 -4.42
C VAL A 65 9.32 15.96 -3.49
N ALA A 66 9.38 17.18 -2.95
CA ALA A 66 10.42 17.59 -2.00
C ALA A 66 10.45 16.71 -0.75
N ARG A 67 9.28 16.38 -0.20
CA ARG A 67 9.16 15.46 0.93
C ARG A 67 9.63 14.05 0.58
N GLN A 68 9.26 13.54 -0.58
CA GLN A 68 9.72 12.22 -1.05
C GLN A 68 11.23 12.18 -1.21
N CYS A 69 11.84 13.24 -1.77
CA CYS A 69 13.30 13.37 -1.86
C CYS A 69 13.96 13.42 -0.48
N ALA A 70 13.35 14.11 0.49
CA ALA A 70 13.84 14.13 1.86
C ALA A 70 13.77 12.73 2.51
N ASP A 71 12.73 11.95 2.25
CA ASP A 71 12.62 10.56 2.71
C ASP A 71 13.73 9.68 2.09
N PHE A 72 14.04 9.84 0.79
CA PHE A 72 15.19 9.17 0.15
C PHE A 72 16.51 9.58 0.80
N ALA A 73 16.73 10.87 0.98
CA ALA A 73 17.97 11.39 1.60
C ALA A 73 18.15 10.89 3.03
N ALA A 74 17.07 10.86 3.83
CA ALA A 74 17.08 10.34 5.20
C ALA A 74 17.44 8.84 5.25
N ALA A 75 17.08 8.08 4.22
CA ALA A 75 17.48 6.69 4.06
C ALA A 75 18.91 6.55 3.51
N GLY A 76 19.57 7.65 3.13
CA GLY A 76 20.89 7.66 2.54
C GLY A 76 20.91 7.32 1.04
N ILE A 77 19.80 7.48 0.36
CA ILE A 77 19.64 7.34 -1.08
C ILE A 77 19.76 8.73 -1.72
N GLU A 78 20.60 8.88 -2.73
CA GLU A 78 20.70 10.12 -3.47
C GLU A 78 19.45 10.33 -4.32
N ALA A 79 18.78 11.48 -4.17
CA ALA A 79 17.58 11.83 -4.94
C ALA A 79 17.90 12.96 -5.93
N LEU A 80 17.65 12.71 -7.21
CA LEU A 80 17.74 13.67 -8.31
C LEU A 80 16.32 14.03 -8.77
N VAL A 81 15.98 15.32 -8.78
CA VAL A 81 14.69 15.76 -9.36
C VAL A 81 14.92 16.23 -10.79
N ARG A 82 14.19 15.62 -11.73
CA ARG A 82 14.09 16.09 -13.09
C ARG A 82 12.79 16.88 -13.24
N GLU A 83 12.89 18.19 -13.06
CA GLU A 83 11.78 19.11 -13.20
C GLU A 83 11.50 19.43 -14.65
N LEU A 84 10.23 19.42 -15.04
CA LEU A 84 9.68 19.85 -16.31
C LEU A 84 8.56 20.86 -16.03
N PRO A 85 8.30 21.80 -16.97
CA PRO A 85 7.19 22.74 -16.84
C PRO A 85 5.84 22.02 -16.70
N GLY A 86 4.87 22.65 -16.04
CA GLY A 86 3.50 22.13 -15.95
C GLY A 86 2.76 22.09 -17.30
N ALA A 87 3.31 22.73 -18.35
CA ALA A 87 2.84 22.66 -19.72
C ALA A 87 3.64 21.66 -20.58
N ALA A 88 4.48 20.81 -19.99
CA ALA A 88 5.28 19.84 -20.73
C ALA A 88 4.40 18.88 -21.52
N THR A 89 4.83 18.56 -22.72
CA THR A 89 4.20 17.57 -23.59
C THR A 89 4.55 16.14 -23.18
N GLU A 90 3.75 15.15 -23.59
CA GLU A 90 4.06 13.73 -23.38
C GLU A 90 5.46 13.37 -23.93
N ALA A 91 5.81 13.92 -25.11
CA ALA A 91 7.11 13.67 -25.73
C ALA A 91 8.29 14.18 -24.88
N GLU A 92 8.15 15.34 -24.23
CA GLU A 92 9.19 15.89 -23.34
C GLU A 92 9.33 15.07 -22.07
N VAL A 93 8.22 14.62 -21.47
CA VAL A 93 8.24 13.74 -20.29
C VAL A 93 8.88 12.40 -20.63
N VAL A 94 8.50 11.80 -21.78
CA VAL A 94 9.10 10.56 -22.28
C VAL A 94 10.59 10.73 -22.54
N ALA A 95 11.01 11.83 -23.19
CA ALA A 95 12.42 12.10 -23.46
C ALA A 95 13.25 12.22 -22.17
N ALA A 96 12.68 12.83 -21.11
CA ALA A 96 13.31 12.90 -19.80
C ALA A 96 13.50 11.49 -19.19
N VAL A 97 12.46 10.66 -19.20
CA VAL A 97 12.51 9.27 -18.73
C VAL A 97 13.54 8.46 -19.53
N GLU A 98 13.57 8.59 -20.85
CA GLU A 98 14.54 7.88 -21.70
C GLU A 98 15.98 8.34 -21.46
N GLY A 99 16.19 9.64 -21.15
CA GLY A 99 17.48 10.16 -20.71
C GLY A 99 17.97 9.47 -19.43
N LEU A 100 17.09 9.40 -18.42
CA LEU A 100 17.38 8.75 -17.14
C LEU A 100 17.55 7.23 -17.27
N ASN A 101 16.88 6.59 -18.23
CA ASN A 101 17.10 5.19 -18.55
C ASN A 101 18.53 4.91 -19.07
N ARG A 102 19.10 5.85 -19.84
CA ARG A 102 20.47 5.73 -20.37
C ARG A 102 21.55 6.10 -19.36
N ASP A 103 21.20 6.89 -18.35
CA ASP A 103 22.12 7.27 -17.29
C ASP A 103 22.46 6.05 -16.42
N GLY A 104 23.72 5.61 -16.47
CA GLY A 104 24.23 4.46 -15.72
C GLY A 104 24.26 4.68 -14.20
N GLU A 105 24.28 5.94 -13.75
CA GLU A 105 24.31 6.28 -12.34
C GLU A 105 22.92 6.28 -11.68
N VAL A 106 21.84 6.41 -12.48
CA VAL A 106 20.46 6.33 -11.98
C VAL A 106 20.06 4.87 -11.81
N THR A 107 19.79 4.45 -10.58
CA THR A 107 19.38 3.09 -10.22
C THR A 107 17.87 2.90 -10.20
N GLY A 108 17.11 3.97 -9.95
CA GLY A 108 15.65 3.95 -9.89
C GLY A 108 15.02 5.21 -10.46
N ILE A 109 13.82 5.08 -11.01
CA ILE A 109 13.03 6.20 -11.55
C ILE A 109 11.64 6.15 -10.92
N VAL A 110 11.18 7.32 -10.44
CA VAL A 110 9.83 7.57 -9.94
C VAL A 110 9.19 8.63 -10.84
N LEU A 111 7.95 8.40 -11.22
CA LEU A 111 7.14 9.37 -11.94
C LEU A 111 6.20 10.07 -10.97
N ALA A 112 6.51 11.33 -10.61
CA ALA A 112 5.64 12.10 -9.74
C ALA A 112 4.31 12.46 -10.42
N LEU A 113 3.22 12.26 -9.71
CA LEU A 113 1.87 12.56 -10.19
C LEU A 113 1.28 13.77 -9.44
N PRO A 114 0.39 14.53 -10.06
CA PRO A 114 -0.15 14.35 -11.43
C PRO A 114 0.81 14.81 -12.52
N LEU A 115 0.66 14.27 -13.72
CA LEU A 115 1.23 14.82 -14.95
C LEU A 115 0.30 15.90 -15.54
N PRO A 116 0.78 16.73 -16.46
CA PRO A 116 -0.05 17.68 -17.22
C PRO A 116 -1.25 17.00 -17.88
N ASP A 117 -2.35 17.75 -18.02
CA ASP A 117 -3.58 17.27 -18.64
C ASP A 117 -3.32 16.74 -20.06
N GLY A 118 -3.98 15.63 -20.39
CA GLY A 118 -3.87 15.00 -21.71
C GLY A 118 -2.71 14.01 -21.84
N ILE A 119 -1.79 13.91 -20.86
CA ILE A 119 -0.72 12.90 -20.87
C ILE A 119 -1.24 11.57 -20.29
N ASP A 120 -1.09 10.50 -21.05
CA ASP A 120 -1.37 9.16 -20.55
C ASP A 120 -0.22 8.67 -19.64
N VAL A 121 -0.46 8.70 -18.33
CA VAL A 121 0.50 8.26 -17.31
C VAL A 121 1.04 6.85 -17.62
N ARG A 122 0.21 5.94 -18.12
CA ARG A 122 0.61 4.56 -18.40
C ARG A 122 1.63 4.50 -19.52
N ARG A 123 1.43 5.28 -20.59
CA ARG A 123 2.40 5.35 -21.70
C ARG A 123 3.76 5.83 -21.23
N VAL A 124 3.79 6.79 -20.31
CA VAL A 124 5.05 7.28 -19.72
C VAL A 124 5.67 6.21 -18.82
N GLN A 125 4.89 5.57 -17.95
CA GLN A 125 5.36 4.49 -17.08
C GLN A 125 5.94 3.31 -17.86
N GLU A 126 5.36 2.96 -19.00
CA GLU A 126 5.85 1.91 -19.90
C GLU A 126 7.20 2.25 -20.56
N ARG A 127 7.62 3.51 -20.53
CA ARG A 127 8.94 3.93 -21.00
C ARG A 127 10.04 3.81 -19.96
N ILE A 128 9.72 3.70 -18.69
CA ILE A 128 10.70 3.42 -17.65
C ILE A 128 11.26 2.01 -17.88
N ARG A 129 12.58 1.85 -17.87
CA ARG A 129 13.17 0.50 -17.93
C ARG A 129 12.69 -0.33 -16.76
N PRO A 130 12.18 -1.57 -16.95
CA PRO A 130 11.68 -2.41 -15.86
C PRO A 130 12.66 -2.60 -14.70
N ALA A 131 13.97 -2.56 -14.98
CA ALA A 131 15.00 -2.65 -13.95
C ALA A 131 15.18 -1.37 -13.11
N LYS A 132 14.65 -0.23 -13.60
CA LYS A 132 14.67 1.07 -12.91
C LYS A 132 13.29 1.49 -12.39
N ASP A 133 12.25 0.71 -12.65
CA ASP A 133 10.90 0.93 -12.14
C ASP A 133 10.82 0.47 -10.68
N ILE A 134 11.12 1.37 -9.76
CA ILE A 134 11.10 1.08 -8.32
C ILE A 134 9.68 1.09 -7.73
N GLU A 135 8.72 1.69 -8.45
CA GLU A 135 7.31 1.66 -8.05
C GLU A 135 6.60 0.35 -8.43
N GLY A 136 7.23 -0.47 -9.30
CA GLY A 136 6.69 -1.76 -9.74
C GLY A 136 5.44 -1.66 -10.60
N VAL A 137 5.23 -0.53 -11.27
CA VAL A 137 4.01 -0.23 -12.06
C VAL A 137 4.15 -0.59 -13.54
N HIS A 138 5.37 -0.85 -14.02
CA HIS A 138 5.62 -1.28 -15.40
C HIS A 138 4.94 -2.64 -15.69
N PRO A 139 4.29 -2.82 -16.85
CA PRO A 139 3.57 -4.07 -17.20
C PRO A 139 4.42 -5.33 -17.05
N ARG A 140 5.72 -5.27 -17.37
CA ARG A 140 6.65 -6.39 -17.17
C ARG A 140 6.79 -6.77 -15.70
N ASN A 141 6.91 -5.78 -14.78
CA ASN A 141 7.04 -6.02 -13.35
C ASN A 141 5.73 -6.55 -12.76
N LEU A 142 4.58 -6.03 -13.20
CA LEU A 142 3.27 -6.59 -12.86
C LEU A 142 3.11 -8.04 -13.37
N GLY A 143 3.59 -8.32 -14.59
CA GLY A 143 3.62 -9.70 -15.12
C GLY A 143 4.51 -10.63 -14.30
N LEU A 144 5.67 -10.16 -13.85
CA LEU A 144 6.55 -10.93 -12.94
C LEU A 144 5.91 -11.17 -11.58
N THR A 145 5.14 -10.19 -11.07
CA THR A 145 4.34 -10.37 -9.85
C THR A 145 3.31 -11.49 -10.03
N ALA A 146 2.62 -11.53 -11.18
CA ALA A 146 1.64 -12.58 -11.48
C ALA A 146 2.27 -13.99 -11.63
N LEU A 147 3.57 -14.05 -11.92
CA LEU A 147 4.33 -15.30 -12.05
C LEU A 147 5.08 -15.69 -10.76
N GLY A 148 4.84 -14.99 -9.65
CA GLY A 148 5.57 -15.22 -8.40
C GLY A 148 7.06 -14.86 -8.45
N ARG A 149 7.48 -14.08 -9.46
CA ARG A 149 8.88 -13.69 -9.70
C ARG A 149 9.11 -12.21 -9.38
N LEU A 150 8.56 -11.77 -8.26
CA LEU A 150 8.62 -10.38 -7.84
C LEU A 150 10.06 -9.90 -7.65
N ARG A 151 10.47 -8.88 -8.41
CA ARG A 151 11.72 -8.12 -8.18
C ARG A 151 11.41 -6.74 -7.59
N ALA A 152 10.45 -6.06 -8.20
CA ALA A 152 9.86 -4.81 -7.70
C ALA A 152 8.37 -4.88 -8.00
N GLY A 153 7.55 -4.84 -6.98
CA GLY A 153 6.09 -4.77 -7.09
C GLY A 153 5.58 -3.45 -6.56
N PRO A 154 4.31 -3.10 -6.83
CA PRO A 154 3.74 -1.86 -6.33
C PRO A 154 3.93 -1.73 -4.82
N SER A 155 4.60 -0.65 -4.41
CA SER A 155 5.02 -0.43 -3.02
C SER A 155 3.88 -0.52 -2.02
N THR A 156 2.70 0.02 -2.36
CA THR A 156 1.50 -0.08 -1.51
C THR A 156 1.01 -1.53 -1.39
N ALA A 157 1.06 -2.31 -2.47
CA ALA A 157 0.66 -3.71 -2.41
C ALA A 157 1.63 -4.53 -1.55
N GLN A 158 2.94 -4.28 -1.68
CA GLN A 158 3.93 -4.90 -0.80
C GLN A 158 3.73 -4.48 0.66
N ALA A 159 3.40 -3.21 0.93
CA ALA A 159 3.10 -2.75 2.29
C ALA A 159 1.90 -3.45 2.92
N VAL A 160 0.88 -3.78 2.12
CA VAL A 160 -0.25 -4.63 2.58
C VAL A 160 0.23 -6.00 2.99
N ILE A 161 1.10 -6.61 2.19
CA ILE A 161 1.67 -7.93 2.51
C ILE A 161 2.53 -7.87 3.77
N GLU A 162 3.39 -6.86 3.92
CA GLU A 162 4.19 -6.66 5.15
C GLU A 162 3.30 -6.49 6.39
N ALA A 163 2.18 -5.77 6.26
CA ALA A 163 1.21 -5.61 7.35
C ALA A 163 0.52 -6.94 7.71
N ILE A 164 0.19 -7.79 6.72
CA ILE A 164 -0.36 -9.13 6.96
C ILE A 164 0.70 -10.01 7.65
N ASP A 165 1.94 -10.01 7.16
CA ASP A 165 3.04 -10.81 7.72
C ASP A 165 3.35 -10.42 9.17
N ALA A 166 3.23 -9.13 9.51
CA ALA A 166 3.43 -8.64 10.88
C ALA A 166 2.42 -9.23 11.89
N THR A 167 1.28 -9.75 11.44
CA THR A 167 0.30 -10.42 12.31
C THR A 167 0.68 -11.86 12.67
N GLY A 168 1.60 -12.46 11.91
CA GLY A 168 1.98 -13.87 12.05
C GLY A 168 0.94 -14.87 11.55
N ILE A 169 -0.11 -14.42 10.85
CA ILE A 169 -1.12 -15.33 10.29
C ILE A 169 -0.53 -16.21 9.19
N ASP A 170 -0.81 -17.50 9.22
CA ASP A 170 -0.55 -18.35 8.06
C ASP A 170 -1.62 -18.06 6.97
N VAL A 171 -1.16 -17.49 5.86
CA VAL A 171 -2.02 -17.08 4.73
C VAL A 171 -2.51 -18.28 3.93
N ARG A 172 -1.83 -19.42 4.00
CA ARG A 172 -2.15 -20.62 3.22
C ARG A 172 -3.57 -21.12 3.51
N GLY A 173 -4.35 -21.27 2.44
CA GLY A 173 -5.74 -21.78 2.51
C GLY A 173 -6.74 -20.79 3.10
N LYS A 174 -6.32 -19.57 3.44
CA LYS A 174 -7.21 -18.54 3.98
C LYS A 174 -8.08 -17.91 2.90
N GLU A 175 -9.32 -17.60 3.28
CA GLU A 175 -10.23 -16.79 2.50
C GLU A 175 -9.81 -15.31 2.58
N ALA A 176 -9.25 -14.79 1.49
CA ALA A 176 -8.84 -13.39 1.38
C ALA A 176 -9.79 -12.62 0.47
N VAL A 177 -10.35 -11.54 0.97
CA VAL A 177 -11.23 -10.65 0.19
C VAL A 177 -10.57 -9.30 0.05
N ILE A 178 -10.41 -8.86 -1.21
CA ILE A 178 -9.86 -7.55 -1.54
C ILE A 178 -10.99 -6.68 -2.11
N VAL A 179 -11.26 -5.56 -1.45
CA VAL A 179 -12.27 -4.58 -1.88
C VAL A 179 -11.58 -3.45 -2.60
N GLY A 180 -11.58 -3.51 -3.91
CA GLY A 180 -10.86 -2.62 -4.82
C GLY A 180 -10.04 -3.41 -5.84
N ARG A 181 -9.95 -2.90 -7.10
CA ARG A 181 -9.25 -3.58 -8.20
C ARG A 181 -8.27 -2.67 -8.93
N SER A 182 -7.69 -1.70 -8.23
CA SER A 182 -6.71 -0.80 -8.82
C SER A 182 -5.47 -1.57 -9.30
N GLN A 183 -4.78 -1.01 -10.29
CA GLN A 183 -3.56 -1.63 -10.86
C GLN A 183 -2.37 -1.59 -9.88
N ILE A 184 -2.38 -0.63 -8.96
CA ILE A 184 -1.27 -0.40 -8.04
C ILE A 184 -1.51 -1.01 -6.64
N VAL A 185 -2.74 -1.43 -6.31
CA VAL A 185 -3.07 -2.04 -5.01
C VAL A 185 -3.85 -3.33 -5.16
N GLY A 186 -5.13 -3.27 -5.51
CA GLY A 186 -6.03 -4.42 -5.40
C GLY A 186 -5.61 -5.62 -6.24
N LYS A 187 -5.28 -5.41 -7.52
CA LYS A 187 -4.81 -6.49 -8.40
C LYS A 187 -3.47 -7.08 -7.93
N PRO A 188 -2.41 -6.28 -7.65
CA PRO A 188 -1.16 -6.83 -7.17
C PRO A 188 -1.28 -7.56 -5.83
N VAL A 189 -2.06 -7.04 -4.87
CA VAL A 189 -2.31 -7.74 -3.59
C VAL A 189 -2.95 -9.10 -3.84
N ALA A 190 -3.96 -9.16 -4.73
CA ALA A 190 -4.60 -10.42 -5.08
C ALA A 190 -3.60 -11.43 -5.63
N LEU A 191 -2.74 -11.03 -6.56
CA LEU A 191 -1.70 -11.89 -7.14
C LEU A 191 -0.69 -12.37 -6.09
N MET A 192 -0.23 -11.48 -5.20
CA MET A 192 0.70 -11.84 -4.13
C MET A 192 0.08 -12.81 -3.12
N LEU A 193 -1.22 -12.70 -2.82
CA LEU A 193 -1.93 -13.62 -1.93
C LEU A 193 -2.21 -14.97 -2.59
N ILE A 194 -2.51 -15.00 -3.90
CA ILE A 194 -2.63 -16.24 -4.68
C ILE A 194 -1.31 -17.02 -4.65
N GLU A 195 -0.17 -16.35 -4.85
CA GLU A 195 1.16 -16.96 -4.79
C GLU A 195 1.44 -17.57 -3.40
N ARG A 196 0.89 -16.98 -2.34
CA ARG A 196 0.95 -17.49 -0.97
C ARG A 196 -0.12 -18.54 -0.66
N ARG A 197 -0.82 -19.04 -1.70
CA ARG A 197 -1.84 -20.09 -1.62
C ARG A 197 -3.09 -19.71 -0.80
N ALA A 198 -3.46 -18.42 -0.77
CA ALA A 198 -4.77 -17.99 -0.30
C ALA A 198 -5.85 -18.24 -1.36
N THR A 199 -7.09 -18.43 -0.93
CA THR A 199 -8.27 -18.35 -1.79
C THR A 199 -8.69 -16.88 -1.87
N VAL A 200 -8.62 -16.28 -3.08
CA VAL A 200 -8.76 -14.83 -3.23
C VAL A 200 -10.04 -14.45 -3.96
N THR A 201 -10.81 -13.56 -3.37
CA THR A 201 -11.96 -12.90 -4.00
C THR A 201 -11.65 -11.40 -4.15
N VAL A 202 -11.83 -10.85 -5.36
CA VAL A 202 -11.69 -9.42 -5.63
C VAL A 202 -13.04 -8.79 -5.87
N CYS A 203 -13.41 -7.83 -5.02
CA CYS A 203 -14.66 -7.07 -5.11
C CYS A 203 -14.41 -5.68 -5.73
N HIS A 204 -15.42 -5.17 -6.42
CA HIS A 204 -15.38 -3.86 -7.09
C HIS A 204 -16.80 -3.26 -7.20
N THR A 205 -16.93 -2.12 -7.82
CA THR A 205 -18.20 -1.37 -7.90
C THR A 205 -19.38 -2.13 -8.52
N ALA A 206 -19.11 -3.16 -9.34
CA ALA A 206 -20.15 -4.02 -9.92
C ALA A 206 -20.34 -5.34 -9.14
N THR A 207 -19.67 -5.53 -8.01
CA THR A 207 -19.84 -6.72 -7.18
C THR A 207 -21.21 -6.68 -6.50
N ARG A 208 -21.99 -7.75 -6.68
CA ARG A 208 -23.22 -7.96 -5.94
C ARG A 208 -22.90 -8.46 -4.54
N ASP A 209 -23.68 -8.05 -3.56
CA ASP A 209 -23.53 -8.48 -2.15
C ASP A 209 -22.11 -8.37 -1.60
N LEU A 210 -21.54 -7.15 -1.65
CA LEU A 210 -20.23 -6.87 -1.06
C LEU A 210 -20.13 -7.35 0.39
N ALA A 211 -21.20 -7.18 1.16
CA ALA A 211 -21.26 -7.56 2.57
C ALA A 211 -21.10 -9.08 2.75
N GLY A 212 -21.78 -9.89 1.93
CA GLY A 212 -21.65 -11.34 1.97
C GLY A 212 -20.25 -11.82 1.62
N HIS A 213 -19.57 -11.17 0.66
CA HIS A 213 -18.17 -11.46 0.37
C HIS A 213 -17.26 -11.09 1.55
N ALA A 214 -17.40 -9.87 2.10
CA ALA A 214 -16.55 -9.39 3.19
C ALA A 214 -16.69 -10.23 4.47
N ARG A 215 -17.91 -10.68 4.81
CA ARG A 215 -18.15 -11.53 5.99
C ARG A 215 -17.45 -12.90 5.95
N ARG A 216 -17.05 -13.38 4.78
CA ARG A 216 -16.30 -14.65 4.67
C ARG A 216 -14.80 -14.47 4.87
N ALA A 217 -14.31 -13.23 4.77
CA ALA A 217 -12.89 -12.95 4.76
C ALA A 217 -12.22 -13.28 6.10
N GLU A 218 -11.21 -14.13 6.08
CA GLU A 218 -10.23 -14.29 7.17
C GLU A 218 -9.17 -13.21 7.08
N ILE A 219 -8.91 -12.73 5.84
CA ILE A 219 -8.06 -11.57 5.54
C ILE A 219 -8.89 -10.63 4.67
N LEU A 220 -9.20 -9.44 5.18
CA LEU A 220 -9.96 -8.41 4.49
C LEU A 220 -9.06 -7.22 4.18
N VAL A 221 -8.88 -6.93 2.88
CA VAL A 221 -8.12 -5.76 2.41
C VAL A 221 -9.08 -4.75 1.81
N ALA A 222 -9.22 -3.59 2.42
CA ALA A 222 -10.04 -2.50 1.92
C ALA A 222 -9.16 -1.48 1.16
N ALA A 223 -9.39 -1.35 -0.15
CA ALA A 223 -8.65 -0.48 -1.06
C ALA A 223 -9.59 0.09 -2.15
N ALA A 224 -10.79 0.52 -1.74
CA ALA A 224 -11.84 1.04 -2.62
C ALA A 224 -11.73 2.56 -2.84
N GLY A 225 -11.02 3.28 -1.96
CA GLY A 225 -10.96 4.74 -1.97
C GLY A 225 -12.32 5.38 -1.64
N ARG A 226 -13.11 4.73 -0.79
CA ARG A 226 -14.42 5.21 -0.35
C ARG A 226 -14.49 5.20 1.18
N PRO A 227 -14.75 6.35 1.81
CA PRO A 227 -14.74 6.47 3.26
C PRO A 227 -15.73 5.50 3.91
N GLU A 228 -15.25 4.71 4.84
CA GLU A 228 -16.03 3.83 5.73
C GLU A 228 -17.02 2.88 5.01
N ILE A 229 -16.70 2.45 3.78
CA ILE A 229 -17.55 1.53 3.00
C ILE A 229 -17.66 0.15 3.67
N ILE A 230 -16.65 -0.25 4.44
CA ILE A 230 -16.64 -1.49 5.22
C ILE A 230 -17.11 -1.17 6.64
N THR A 231 -18.29 -1.66 6.97
CA THR A 231 -18.90 -1.51 8.30
C THR A 231 -18.55 -2.72 9.20
N GLY A 232 -18.73 -2.58 10.52
CA GLY A 232 -18.37 -3.63 11.46
C GLY A 232 -19.09 -4.95 11.21
N ASP A 233 -20.36 -4.92 10.80
CA ASP A 233 -21.16 -6.11 10.49
C ASP A 233 -20.69 -6.86 9.23
N MET A 234 -19.85 -6.24 8.40
CA MET A 234 -19.20 -6.85 7.25
C MET A 234 -17.89 -7.57 7.62
N VAL A 235 -17.36 -7.34 8.83
CA VAL A 235 -16.11 -7.97 9.28
C VAL A 235 -16.41 -9.30 9.96
N ARG A 236 -15.76 -10.36 9.48
CA ARG A 236 -15.79 -11.68 10.12
C ARG A 236 -15.13 -11.58 11.51
N GLU A 237 -15.68 -12.31 12.48
CA GLU A 237 -15.07 -12.43 13.81
C GLU A 237 -13.67 -13.05 13.69
N GLY A 238 -12.67 -12.39 14.29
CA GLY A 238 -11.27 -12.83 14.25
C GLY A 238 -10.52 -12.56 12.95
N ALA A 239 -11.10 -11.83 11.99
CA ALA A 239 -10.44 -11.49 10.73
C ALA A 239 -9.22 -10.57 10.93
N VAL A 240 -8.24 -10.66 10.02
CA VAL A 240 -7.20 -9.65 9.84
C VAL A 240 -7.72 -8.60 8.85
N VAL A 241 -7.76 -7.33 9.26
CA VAL A 241 -8.30 -6.23 8.46
C VAL A 241 -7.19 -5.24 8.10
N ILE A 242 -6.93 -5.09 6.80
CA ILE A 242 -5.94 -4.14 6.28
C ILE A 242 -6.67 -3.03 5.53
N ASP A 243 -6.66 -1.84 6.09
CA ASP A 243 -7.25 -0.66 5.48
C ASP A 243 -6.18 0.17 4.76
N VAL A 244 -6.30 0.26 3.44
CA VAL A 244 -5.42 1.04 2.55
C VAL A 244 -6.02 2.40 2.21
N GLY A 245 -7.31 2.59 2.52
CA GLY A 245 -8.03 3.81 2.18
C GLY A 245 -7.43 5.04 2.85
N ILE A 246 -7.32 6.13 2.10
CA ILE A 246 -6.96 7.46 2.62
C ILE A 246 -7.98 8.44 2.05
N ASN A 247 -9.00 8.75 2.85
CA ASN A 247 -10.09 9.63 2.44
C ASN A 247 -10.10 10.88 3.31
N ARG A 248 -10.18 12.06 2.70
CA ARG A 248 -10.39 13.32 3.40
C ARG A 248 -11.88 13.62 3.43
N VAL A 249 -12.47 13.61 4.62
CA VAL A 249 -13.86 13.96 4.85
C VAL A 249 -13.95 15.27 5.59
N THR A 250 -14.95 16.09 5.26
CA THR A 250 -15.27 17.32 6.01
C THR A 250 -16.41 16.98 6.97
N LEU A 251 -16.19 17.19 8.25
CA LEU A 251 -17.20 16.98 9.29
C LEU A 251 -18.24 18.13 9.30
N PRO A 252 -19.39 17.94 9.94
CA PRO A 252 -20.43 18.98 10.01
C PRO A 252 -19.97 20.31 10.63
N ASP A 253 -18.93 20.28 11.46
CA ASP A 253 -18.30 21.44 12.08
C ASP A 253 -17.26 22.15 11.16
N GLY A 254 -17.12 21.68 9.90
CA GLY A 254 -16.17 22.21 8.93
C GLY A 254 -14.74 21.68 9.10
N THR A 255 -14.45 20.89 10.13
CA THR A 255 -13.12 20.29 10.30
C THR A 255 -12.86 19.19 9.28
N ARG A 256 -11.60 19.03 8.87
CA ARG A 256 -11.19 17.97 7.95
C ARG A 256 -10.57 16.81 8.72
N ARG A 257 -11.06 15.62 8.47
CA ARG A 257 -10.53 14.39 9.05
C ARG A 257 -10.09 13.43 7.95
N THR A 258 -8.98 12.73 8.20
CA THR A 258 -8.57 11.58 7.36
C THR A 258 -9.18 10.31 7.96
N VAL A 259 -9.89 9.55 7.11
CA VAL A 259 -10.48 8.26 7.47
C VAL A 259 -10.11 7.21 6.44
N GLY A 260 -10.18 5.94 6.85
CA GLY A 260 -9.98 4.81 5.95
C GLY A 260 -11.24 4.42 5.17
N ASP A 261 -11.13 3.29 4.47
CA ASP A 261 -12.27 2.64 3.83
C ASP A 261 -13.06 1.77 4.83
N VAL A 262 -12.51 1.53 6.02
CA VAL A 262 -13.10 0.72 7.09
C VAL A 262 -13.59 1.63 8.23
N ARG A 263 -14.78 1.37 8.73
CA ARG A 263 -15.26 1.98 9.97
C ARG A 263 -14.50 1.39 11.15
N PHE A 264 -13.40 2.03 11.53
CA PHE A 264 -12.35 1.50 12.39
C PHE A 264 -12.87 0.92 13.70
N GLU A 265 -13.60 1.69 14.53
CA GLU A 265 -14.00 1.23 15.86
C GLU A 265 -14.96 0.03 15.79
N ALA A 266 -15.89 0.02 14.83
CA ALA A 266 -16.82 -1.06 14.63
C ALA A 266 -16.13 -2.34 14.12
N ALA A 267 -15.12 -2.20 13.25
CA ALA A 267 -14.33 -3.32 12.76
C ALA A 267 -13.38 -3.85 13.83
N ARG A 268 -12.78 -2.97 14.65
CA ARG A 268 -11.89 -3.31 15.75
C ARG A 268 -12.56 -4.20 16.80
N ALA A 269 -13.86 -4.03 17.01
CA ALA A 269 -14.62 -4.87 17.96
C ALA A 269 -14.75 -6.33 17.51
N ARG A 270 -14.45 -6.64 16.24
CA ARG A 270 -14.66 -7.98 15.65
C ARG A 270 -13.38 -8.61 15.11
N ALA A 271 -12.48 -7.82 14.57
CA ALA A 271 -11.22 -8.29 14.00
C ALA A 271 -10.27 -8.85 15.07
N SER A 272 -9.31 -9.67 14.66
CA SER A 272 -8.14 -10.03 15.49
C SER A 272 -7.02 -8.98 15.35
N TRP A 273 -6.83 -8.47 14.13
CA TRP A 273 -5.85 -7.44 13.79
C TRP A 273 -6.46 -6.41 12.86
N ILE A 274 -6.06 -5.15 13.01
CA ILE A 274 -6.53 -4.06 12.16
C ILE A 274 -5.46 -2.97 11.98
N THR A 275 -5.33 -2.43 10.76
CA THR A 275 -4.52 -1.24 10.52
C THR A 275 -5.32 0.03 10.80
N PRO A 276 -4.75 1.04 11.49
CA PRO A 276 -5.39 2.34 11.67
C PRO A 276 -5.20 3.23 10.43
N VAL A 277 -6.09 4.19 10.23
CA VAL A 277 -5.90 5.28 9.25
C VAL A 277 -6.14 6.63 9.95
N PRO A 278 -5.11 7.49 10.02
CA PRO A 278 -3.73 7.32 9.51
C PRO A 278 -2.85 6.44 10.42
N GLY A 279 -1.67 6.07 9.90
CA GLY A 279 -0.62 5.40 10.69
C GLY A 279 -0.49 3.89 10.47
N GLY A 280 -1.33 3.29 9.62
CA GLY A 280 -1.23 1.89 9.20
C GLY A 280 -0.37 1.70 7.95
N VAL A 281 -1.00 1.40 6.81
CA VAL A 281 -0.30 1.04 5.55
C VAL A 281 0.55 2.19 4.99
N GLY A 282 0.13 3.46 5.14
CA GLY A 282 0.83 4.60 4.55
C GLY A 282 2.32 4.70 4.89
N PRO A 283 2.72 4.74 6.17
CA PRO A 283 4.15 4.74 6.56
C PRO A 283 4.93 3.54 6.00
N VAL A 284 4.29 2.37 5.94
CA VAL A 284 4.90 1.14 5.42
C VAL A 284 5.15 1.25 3.91
N THR A 285 4.20 1.85 3.16
CA THR A 285 4.37 2.10 1.71
C THR A 285 5.62 2.90 1.41
N VAL A 286 5.87 3.98 2.17
CA VAL A 286 7.08 4.80 2.00
C VAL A 286 8.34 3.98 2.32
N ALA A 287 8.33 3.21 3.41
CA ALA A 287 9.48 2.41 3.79
C ALA A 287 9.80 1.30 2.76
N VAL A 288 8.78 0.68 2.20
CA VAL A 288 8.92 -0.34 1.13
C VAL A 288 9.46 0.26 -0.16
N LEU A 289 9.06 1.48 -0.52
CA LEU A 289 9.57 2.17 -1.69
C LEU A 289 11.08 2.46 -1.57
N LEU A 290 11.58 2.64 -0.35
CA LEU A 290 13.01 2.87 -0.08
C LEU A 290 13.84 1.58 -0.10
N ARG A 291 13.22 0.40 0.08
CA ARG A 291 13.85 -0.92 0.05
C ARG A 291 13.96 -1.46 -1.36
#